data_4992d0340a9fcde1a2e19f8baf347a6f
#
_entry.id   4992d0340a9fcde1a2e19f8baf347a6f
#
_cell.length_a   1.000
_cell.length_b   1.000
_cell.length_c   1.000
_cell.angle_alpha   90.00
_cell.angle_beta   90.00
_cell.angle_gamma   90.00
#
_symmetry.space_group_name_H-M   'P 1'
#
loop_
_entity.id
_entity.type
_entity.pdbx_description
1 polymer ?
#
loop_
_entity_poly.entity_id
_entity_poly.type
_entity_poly.pdbx_seq_one_letter_code
_entity_poly.pdbx_strand_id
1 'polypeptide(L)'
;MNITTIGRGVIGGGLARRWERAGHKVTLLGRDGGDASDADVVLVAVPSGSISVALDKVTGLEGKIAVDATNAYAGRDEQYESLAHEVKAHTRGPVAKAFNANAGVLYDRIGDQRVAPGCLYAADDEAQVVTRKLIRDAGYEPENVGGLESARALEDFVPGVFSKLTLAPAFYRFAAPGQL
;
A
#
# COMPACT_ATOMS: atom_id res chain seq x y z
N MET A 1 -1.69 -10.91 12.59
CA MET A 1 -0.97 -9.64 12.90
C MET A 1 -1.98 -8.58 13.27
N ASN A 2 -1.55 -7.61 14.05
CA ASN A 2 -2.29 -6.38 14.31
C ASN A 2 -1.91 -5.36 13.21
N ILE A 3 -2.88 -4.90 12.45
CA ILE A 3 -2.68 -3.95 11.36
C ILE A 3 -3.41 -2.66 11.69
N THR A 4 -2.75 -1.52 11.61
CA THR A 4 -3.42 -0.23 11.71
C THR A 4 -3.45 0.43 10.34
N THR A 5 -4.64 0.77 9.81
CA THR A 5 -4.77 1.53 8.57
C THR A 5 -5.02 3.00 8.86
N ILE A 6 -4.19 3.86 8.30
CA ILE A 6 -4.33 5.31 8.36
C ILE A 6 -5.02 5.75 7.08
N GLY A 7 -6.30 6.07 7.19
CA GLY A 7 -7.22 6.25 6.07
C GLY A 7 -8.19 5.08 5.92
N ARG A 8 -9.49 5.36 6.03
CA ARG A 8 -10.60 4.38 5.98
C ARG A 8 -11.46 4.49 4.71
N GLY A 9 -10.87 5.04 3.66
CA GLY A 9 -11.49 5.19 2.34
C GLY A 9 -11.55 3.87 1.57
N VAL A 10 -11.72 3.96 0.24
CA VAL A 10 -11.83 2.80 -0.66
C VAL A 10 -10.62 1.87 -0.52
N ILE A 11 -9.40 2.41 -0.50
CA ILE A 11 -8.17 1.60 -0.39
C ILE A 11 -8.03 1.05 1.03
N GLY A 12 -7.90 1.90 2.05
CA GLY A 12 -7.65 1.46 3.42
C GLY A 12 -8.76 0.59 3.98
N GLY A 13 -10.03 0.98 3.81
CA GLY A 13 -11.18 0.18 4.24
C GLY A 13 -11.37 -1.10 3.43
N GLY A 14 -11.03 -1.07 2.14
CA GLY A 14 -11.10 -2.25 1.27
C GLY A 14 -10.06 -3.32 1.65
N LEU A 15 -8.81 -2.91 1.84
CA LEU A 15 -7.73 -3.81 2.30
C LEU A 15 -8.00 -4.32 3.71
N ALA A 16 -8.49 -3.46 4.62
CA ALA A 16 -8.87 -3.86 5.98
C ALA A 16 -9.81 -5.07 5.97
N ARG A 17 -10.92 -5.00 5.21
CA ARG A 17 -11.89 -6.12 5.11
C ARG A 17 -11.26 -7.40 4.57
N ARG A 18 -10.30 -7.29 3.65
CA ARG A 18 -9.61 -8.49 3.10
C ARG A 18 -8.69 -9.11 4.14
N TRP A 19 -7.94 -8.29 4.86
CA TRP A 19 -7.05 -8.76 5.92
C TRP A 19 -7.80 -9.32 7.13
N GLU A 20 -8.96 -8.74 7.51
CA GLU A 20 -9.84 -9.32 8.52
C GLU A 20 -10.34 -10.72 8.12
N ARG A 21 -10.73 -10.90 6.85
CA ARG A 21 -11.09 -12.23 6.32
C ARG A 21 -9.93 -13.21 6.31
N ALA A 22 -8.70 -12.74 6.19
CA ALA A 22 -7.48 -13.53 6.30
C ALA A 22 -7.02 -13.78 7.75
N GLY A 23 -7.79 -13.33 8.74
CA GLY A 23 -7.55 -13.56 10.17
C GLY A 23 -6.63 -12.54 10.85
N HIS A 24 -6.43 -11.36 10.26
CA HIS A 24 -5.74 -10.26 10.92
C HIS A 24 -6.70 -9.45 11.80
N LYS A 25 -6.16 -8.83 12.86
CA LYS A 25 -6.86 -7.79 13.62
C LYS A 25 -6.54 -6.45 12.99
N VAL A 26 -7.57 -5.74 12.52
CA VAL A 26 -7.38 -4.45 11.83
C VAL A 26 -8.02 -3.30 12.60
N THR A 27 -7.25 -2.24 12.82
CA THR A 27 -7.72 -0.97 13.37
C THR A 27 -7.76 0.08 12.26
N LEU A 28 -8.89 0.75 12.10
CA LEU A 28 -9.13 1.77 11.08
C LEU A 28 -9.06 3.17 11.70
N LEU A 29 -8.05 3.95 11.36
CA LEU A 29 -7.92 5.35 11.78
C LEU A 29 -8.47 6.28 10.71
N GLY A 30 -9.27 7.25 11.17
CA GLY A 30 -9.83 8.32 10.35
C GLY A 30 -9.02 9.60 10.41
N ARG A 31 -9.68 10.73 10.11
CA ARG A 31 -9.07 12.07 10.08
C ARG A 31 -8.63 12.59 11.45
N ASP A 32 -9.18 12.01 12.52
CA ASP A 32 -8.86 12.43 13.89
C ASP A 32 -7.58 11.78 14.40
N GLY A 33 -6.98 10.85 13.63
CA GLY A 33 -5.80 10.11 14.01
C GLY A 33 -6.12 8.98 14.99
N GLY A 34 -5.19 8.69 15.89
CA GLY A 34 -5.33 7.67 16.94
C GLY A 34 -4.00 7.06 17.34
N ASP A 35 -4.05 5.86 17.93
CA ASP A 35 -2.87 5.16 18.41
C ASP A 35 -2.59 3.89 17.60
N ALA A 36 -1.34 3.76 17.16
CA ALA A 36 -0.81 2.60 16.43
C ALA A 36 0.23 1.80 17.23
N SER A 37 0.35 2.04 18.54
CA SER A 37 1.38 1.41 19.38
C SER A 37 1.32 -0.12 19.33
N ASP A 38 0.12 -0.70 19.29
CA ASP A 38 -0.10 -2.16 19.23
C ASP A 38 0.04 -2.75 17.83
N ALA A 39 0.25 -1.92 16.79
CA ALA A 39 0.36 -2.42 15.43
C ALA A 39 1.70 -3.13 15.18
N ASP A 40 1.65 -4.27 14.50
CA ASP A 40 2.82 -4.93 13.91
C ASP A 40 3.23 -4.21 12.61
N VAL A 41 2.23 -3.65 11.90
CA VAL A 41 2.41 -2.94 10.63
C VAL A 41 1.35 -1.86 10.46
N VAL A 42 1.70 -0.75 9.83
CA VAL A 42 0.75 0.31 9.49
C VAL A 42 0.58 0.41 7.97
N LEU A 43 -0.66 0.62 7.51
CA LEU A 43 -0.97 0.99 6.14
C LEU A 43 -1.25 2.48 6.06
N VAL A 44 -0.61 3.19 5.14
CA VAL A 44 -0.89 4.59 4.82
C VAL A 44 -1.69 4.65 3.53
N ALA A 45 -2.96 5.06 3.63
CA ALA A 45 -3.92 5.09 2.52
C ALA A 45 -4.73 6.40 2.55
N VAL A 46 -4.03 7.52 2.51
CA VAL A 46 -4.57 8.88 2.51
C VAL A 46 -4.25 9.59 1.17
N PRO A 47 -4.88 10.70 0.83
CA PRO A 47 -4.43 11.53 -0.28
C PRO A 47 -2.98 12.00 -0.08
N SER A 48 -2.15 12.06 -1.13
CA SER A 48 -0.73 12.39 -1.04
C SER A 48 -0.46 13.72 -0.33
N GLY A 49 -1.23 14.76 -0.61
CA GLY A 49 -1.11 16.05 0.08
C GLY A 49 -1.56 16.05 1.55
N SER A 50 -1.90 14.90 2.12
CA SER A 50 -2.34 14.76 3.52
C SER A 50 -1.46 13.80 4.33
N ILE A 51 -0.37 13.28 3.77
CA ILE A 51 0.48 12.27 4.44
C ILE A 51 0.99 12.82 5.77
N SER A 52 1.76 13.90 5.76
CA SER A 52 2.33 14.51 6.97
C SER A 52 1.26 14.81 8.01
N VAL A 53 0.19 15.52 7.61
CA VAL A 53 -0.89 15.91 8.53
C VAL A 53 -1.63 14.69 9.13
N ALA A 54 -1.75 13.61 8.37
CA ALA A 54 -2.39 12.39 8.86
C ALA A 54 -1.48 11.62 9.82
N LEU A 55 -0.19 11.52 9.52
CA LEU A 55 0.78 10.80 10.34
C LEU A 55 1.07 11.54 11.64
N ASP A 56 1.13 12.88 11.64
CA ASP A 56 1.33 13.70 12.84
C ASP A 56 0.23 13.53 13.90
N LYS A 57 -0.95 13.02 13.50
CA LYS A 57 -2.08 12.74 14.41
C LYS A 57 -2.09 11.31 14.96
N VAL A 58 -1.11 10.49 14.57
CA VAL A 58 -1.06 9.09 14.98
C VAL A 58 0.15 8.88 15.90
N THR A 59 -0.13 8.37 17.10
CA THR A 59 0.93 7.98 18.05
C THR A 59 1.39 6.55 17.80
N GLY A 60 2.59 6.21 18.29
CA GLY A 60 3.13 4.85 18.22
C GLY A 60 3.61 4.41 16.85
N LEU A 61 3.93 5.35 15.95
CA LEU A 61 4.43 5.04 14.59
C LEU A 61 5.93 4.73 14.54
N GLU A 62 6.70 5.25 15.51
CA GLU A 62 8.17 5.19 15.46
C GLU A 62 8.66 3.73 15.40
N GLY A 63 9.51 3.45 14.41
CA GLY A 63 10.09 2.12 14.18
C GLY A 63 9.14 1.09 13.57
N LYS A 64 7.85 1.43 13.34
CA LYS A 64 6.89 0.50 12.74
C LYS A 64 7.20 0.24 11.27
N ILE A 65 6.97 -1.00 10.83
CA ILE A 65 6.91 -1.30 9.41
C ILE A 65 5.69 -0.57 8.83
N ALA A 66 5.89 0.19 7.75
CA ALA A 66 4.81 0.88 7.08
C ALA A 66 4.65 0.42 5.63
N VAL A 67 3.41 0.27 5.18
CA VAL A 67 3.06 0.05 3.77
C VAL A 67 2.39 1.30 3.25
N ASP A 68 2.99 1.94 2.27
CA ASP A 68 2.44 3.12 1.62
C ASP A 68 1.66 2.72 0.36
N ALA A 69 0.36 3.01 0.34
CA ALA A 69 -0.54 2.77 -0.79
C ALA A 69 -0.96 4.06 -1.51
N THR A 70 -0.27 5.17 -1.27
CA THR A 70 -0.63 6.47 -1.83
C THR A 70 -0.17 6.63 -3.28
N ASN A 71 -0.80 7.55 -4.01
CA ASN A 71 -0.40 7.99 -5.34
C ASN A 71 -0.32 9.51 -5.38
N ALA A 72 0.59 10.06 -6.17
CA ALA A 72 0.88 11.49 -6.25
C ALA A 72 -0.18 12.32 -7.01
N TYR A 73 -1.49 12.01 -6.83
CA TYR A 73 -2.56 12.78 -7.49
C TYR A 73 -2.66 14.24 -7.03
N ALA A 74 -2.26 14.54 -5.80
CA ALA A 74 -2.17 15.90 -5.27
C ALA A 74 -0.73 16.44 -5.25
N GLY A 75 0.15 15.83 -6.06
CA GLY A 75 1.58 16.15 -6.07
C GLY A 75 2.37 15.40 -5.00
N ARG A 76 3.66 15.74 -4.90
CA ARG A 76 4.63 15.27 -3.90
C ARG A 76 5.26 16.48 -3.21
N ASP A 77 5.72 16.29 -2.01
CA ASP A 77 6.71 17.20 -1.42
C ASP A 77 8.08 16.85 -1.99
N GLU A 78 8.65 17.75 -2.76
CA GLU A 78 9.91 17.54 -3.51
C GLU A 78 11.15 17.44 -2.60
N GLN A 79 11.01 17.64 -1.28
CA GLN A 79 12.09 17.32 -0.34
C GLN A 79 12.30 15.81 -0.17
N TYR A 80 11.32 14.97 -0.58
CA TYR A 80 11.38 13.52 -0.51
C TYR A 80 11.52 12.91 -1.90
N GLU A 81 12.27 11.83 -2.02
CA GLU A 81 12.45 11.10 -3.27
C GLU A 81 11.13 10.50 -3.79
N SER A 82 10.24 10.12 -2.87
CA SER A 82 8.92 9.57 -3.17
C SER A 82 7.97 9.77 -1.98
N LEU A 83 6.67 9.52 -2.17
CA LEU A 83 5.69 9.53 -1.06
C LEU A 83 6.03 8.45 -0.01
N ALA A 84 6.60 7.32 -0.43
CA ALA A 84 7.06 6.29 0.50
C ALA A 84 8.24 6.79 1.37
N HIS A 85 9.13 7.63 0.83
CA HIS A 85 10.19 8.27 1.62
C HIS A 85 9.65 9.33 2.59
N GLU A 86 8.56 10.04 2.23
CA GLU A 86 7.85 10.91 3.17
C GLU A 86 7.29 10.08 4.34
N VAL A 87 6.62 8.94 4.05
CA VAL A 87 6.15 8.02 5.10
C VAL A 87 7.30 7.53 5.98
N LYS A 88 8.45 7.16 5.37
CA LYS A 88 9.64 6.71 6.09
C LYS A 88 10.20 7.76 7.04
N ALA A 89 10.20 9.02 6.63
CA ALA A 89 10.66 10.13 7.47
C ALA A 89 9.80 10.29 8.74
N HIS A 90 8.49 10.05 8.66
CA HIS A 90 7.58 10.11 9.80
C HIS A 90 7.65 8.86 10.69
N THR A 91 7.70 7.67 10.10
CA THR A 91 7.68 6.42 10.87
C THR A 91 9.04 6.03 11.42
N ARG A 92 10.12 6.48 10.78
CA ARG A 92 11.52 6.10 11.08
C ARG A 92 11.73 4.59 11.12
N GLY A 93 10.85 3.83 10.50
CA GLY A 93 10.89 2.37 10.37
C GLY A 93 11.06 1.93 8.92
N PRO A 94 11.11 0.61 8.68
CA PRO A 94 11.14 0.06 7.33
C PRO A 94 9.84 0.34 6.57
N VAL A 95 9.94 0.67 5.27
CA VAL A 95 8.78 1.02 4.45
C VAL A 95 8.72 0.18 3.18
N ALA A 96 7.50 -0.11 2.75
CA ALA A 96 7.19 -0.63 1.44
C ALA A 96 6.20 0.27 0.70
N LYS A 97 6.37 0.41 -0.60
CA LYS A 97 5.37 0.92 -1.53
C LYS A 97 4.61 -0.25 -2.11
N ALA A 98 3.30 -0.34 -1.89
CA ALA A 98 2.48 -1.43 -2.44
C ALA A 98 1.00 -0.99 -2.57
N PHE A 99 0.21 -1.75 -3.33
CA PHE A 99 -1.23 -1.51 -3.57
C PHE A 99 -1.58 -0.21 -4.30
N ASN A 100 -0.64 0.67 -4.55
CA ASN A 100 -0.87 1.94 -5.23
C ASN A 100 -1.35 1.76 -6.69
N ALA A 101 -0.95 0.67 -7.35
CA ALA A 101 -1.38 0.30 -8.70
C ALA A 101 -2.58 -0.66 -8.73
N ASN A 102 -3.18 -0.98 -7.59
CA ASN A 102 -4.33 -1.88 -7.48
C ASN A 102 -5.61 -1.08 -7.24
N ALA A 103 -6.49 -1.02 -8.23
CA ALA A 103 -7.72 -0.23 -8.16
C ALA A 103 -8.66 -0.79 -7.07
N GLY A 104 -8.91 -0.02 -6.02
CA GLY A 104 -9.73 -0.43 -4.88
C GLY A 104 -11.18 -0.79 -5.22
N VAL A 105 -11.73 -0.24 -6.32
CA VAL A 105 -13.06 -0.60 -6.83
C VAL A 105 -13.14 -2.05 -7.35
N LEU A 106 -12.00 -2.70 -7.55
CA LEU A 106 -11.92 -4.09 -8.01
C LEU A 106 -11.70 -5.10 -6.87
N TYR A 107 -11.55 -4.67 -5.62
CA TYR A 107 -11.23 -5.57 -4.51
C TYR A 107 -12.23 -6.71 -4.34
N ASP A 108 -13.51 -6.49 -4.53
CA ASP A 108 -14.53 -7.53 -4.42
C ASP A 108 -14.52 -8.52 -5.61
N ARG A 109 -13.81 -8.19 -6.70
CA ARG A 109 -13.69 -9.00 -7.91
C ARG A 109 -12.41 -9.84 -7.97
N ILE A 110 -11.52 -9.74 -6.97
CA ILE A 110 -10.25 -10.48 -6.95
C ILE A 110 -10.49 -11.99 -6.98
N GLY A 111 -11.47 -12.48 -6.22
CA GLY A 111 -11.82 -13.90 -6.15
C GLY A 111 -12.43 -14.48 -7.44
N ASP A 112 -12.89 -13.63 -8.36
CA ASP A 112 -13.46 -14.05 -9.65
C ASP A 112 -12.38 -14.39 -10.70
N GLN A 113 -11.11 -14.08 -10.40
CA GLN A 113 -10.04 -14.26 -11.36
C GLN A 113 -9.52 -15.70 -11.38
N ARG A 114 -9.16 -16.20 -12.58
CA ARG A 114 -8.60 -17.56 -12.77
C ARG A 114 -7.27 -17.74 -12.05
N VAL A 115 -6.47 -16.67 -12.00
CA VAL A 115 -5.19 -16.58 -11.29
C VAL A 115 -5.20 -15.35 -10.44
N ALA A 116 -4.50 -15.36 -9.31
CA ALA A 116 -4.38 -14.18 -8.47
C ALA A 116 -3.79 -13.01 -9.28
N PRO A 117 -4.43 -11.83 -9.32
CA PRO A 117 -3.85 -10.67 -9.98
C PRO A 117 -2.57 -10.23 -9.29
N GLY A 118 -1.70 -9.52 -10.02
CA GLY A 118 -0.44 -9.02 -9.48
C GLY A 118 -0.61 -7.81 -8.56
N CYS A 119 0.34 -7.65 -7.64
CA CYS A 119 0.55 -6.42 -6.90
C CYS A 119 2.04 -6.07 -6.93
N LEU A 120 2.38 -5.04 -7.71
CA LEU A 120 3.73 -4.49 -7.74
C LEU A 120 4.07 -3.88 -6.39
N TYR A 121 5.29 -4.13 -5.91
CA TYR A 121 5.78 -3.50 -4.68
C TYR A 121 7.29 -3.25 -4.73
N ALA A 122 7.73 -2.21 -4.02
CA ALA A 122 9.11 -1.88 -3.72
C ALA A 122 9.25 -1.75 -2.21
N ALA A 123 10.32 -2.25 -1.60
CA ALA A 123 10.40 -2.28 -0.14
C ALA A 123 11.84 -2.27 0.38
N ASP A 124 12.03 -1.64 1.55
CA ASP A 124 13.20 -1.90 2.39
C ASP A 124 13.28 -3.40 2.73
N ASP A 125 14.47 -3.94 2.90
CA ASP A 125 14.69 -5.38 3.12
C ASP A 125 13.89 -5.93 4.31
N GLU A 126 13.83 -5.18 5.40
CA GLU A 126 13.11 -5.56 6.62
C GLU A 126 11.58 -5.54 6.44
N ALA A 127 11.07 -4.78 5.48
CA ALA A 127 9.63 -4.71 5.18
C ALA A 127 9.18 -5.80 4.20
N GLN A 128 10.10 -6.44 3.47
CA GLN A 128 9.79 -7.36 2.38
C GLN A 128 8.90 -8.53 2.78
N VAL A 129 9.22 -9.21 3.86
CA VAL A 129 8.51 -10.43 4.30
C VAL A 129 7.07 -10.11 4.67
N VAL A 130 6.87 -9.05 5.47
CA VAL A 130 5.54 -8.61 5.91
C VAL A 130 4.71 -8.13 4.71
N THR A 131 5.31 -7.33 3.82
CA THR A 131 4.62 -6.81 2.63
C THR A 131 4.14 -7.92 1.72
N ARG A 132 4.98 -8.90 1.40
CA ARG A 132 4.57 -10.08 0.59
C ARG A 132 3.44 -10.85 1.24
N LYS A 133 3.48 -11.03 2.57
CA LYS A 133 2.40 -11.69 3.28
C LYS A 133 1.09 -10.91 3.15
N LEU A 134 1.11 -9.60 3.40
CA LEU A 134 -0.07 -8.74 3.32
C LEU A 134 -0.67 -8.70 1.90
N ILE A 135 0.18 -8.72 0.87
CA ILE A 135 -0.25 -8.79 -0.53
C ILE A 135 -0.99 -10.11 -0.80
N ARG A 136 -0.44 -11.25 -0.38
CA ARG A 136 -1.10 -12.56 -0.54
C ARG A 136 -2.39 -12.66 0.25
N ASP A 137 -2.40 -12.20 1.49
CA ASP A 137 -3.58 -12.20 2.35
C ASP A 137 -4.69 -11.28 1.81
N ALA A 138 -4.32 -10.25 1.03
CA ALA A 138 -5.28 -9.45 0.26
C ALA A 138 -5.77 -10.14 -1.03
N GLY A 139 -5.20 -11.30 -1.42
CA GLY A 139 -5.59 -12.09 -2.57
C GLY A 139 -4.83 -11.77 -3.86
N TYR A 140 -3.70 -11.10 -3.75
CA TYR A 140 -2.82 -10.78 -4.87
C TYR A 140 -1.54 -11.61 -4.86
N GLU A 141 -0.88 -11.72 -6.00
CA GLU A 141 0.49 -12.22 -6.09
C GLU A 141 1.49 -11.07 -6.00
N PRO A 142 2.47 -11.13 -5.09
CA PRO A 142 3.45 -10.06 -4.95
C PRO A 142 4.50 -10.08 -6.06
N GLU A 143 4.70 -8.95 -6.71
CA GLU A 143 5.67 -8.72 -7.79
C GLU A 143 6.69 -7.66 -7.33
N ASN A 144 7.87 -8.10 -6.91
CA ASN A 144 8.92 -7.20 -6.42
C ASN A 144 9.58 -6.45 -7.58
N VAL A 145 9.69 -5.13 -7.48
CA VAL A 145 10.39 -4.28 -8.46
C VAL A 145 11.68 -3.64 -7.90
N GLY A 146 12.12 -4.06 -6.72
CA GLY A 146 13.36 -3.58 -6.09
C GLY A 146 13.18 -3.07 -4.67
N GLY A 147 14.20 -2.37 -4.19
CA GLY A 147 14.18 -1.69 -2.90
C GLY A 147 13.32 -0.42 -2.92
N LEU A 148 13.31 0.32 -1.80
CA LEU A 148 12.45 1.51 -1.66
C LEU A 148 12.78 2.60 -2.67
N GLU A 149 13.99 2.67 -3.21
CA GLU A 149 14.40 3.56 -4.30
C GLU A 149 13.53 3.44 -5.55
N SER A 150 12.89 2.29 -5.75
CA SER A 150 11.95 2.05 -6.86
C SER A 150 10.54 2.58 -6.60
N ALA A 151 10.24 3.10 -5.40
CA ALA A 151 8.89 3.53 -5.03
C ALA A 151 8.36 4.65 -5.95
N ARG A 152 9.20 5.60 -6.34
CA ARG A 152 8.81 6.68 -7.25
C ARG A 152 8.37 6.18 -8.62
N ALA A 153 9.04 5.15 -9.14
CA ALA A 153 8.65 4.55 -10.41
C ALA A 153 7.24 3.94 -10.34
N LEU A 154 6.88 3.31 -9.21
CA LEU A 154 5.53 2.80 -8.98
C LEU A 154 4.49 3.91 -8.88
N GLU A 155 4.84 5.04 -8.27
CA GLU A 155 3.96 6.22 -8.18
C GLU A 155 3.72 6.85 -9.56
N ASP A 156 4.75 6.93 -10.40
CA ASP A 156 4.69 7.50 -11.75
C ASP A 156 4.03 6.53 -12.75
N PHE A 157 4.11 5.22 -12.50
CA PHE A 157 3.47 4.20 -13.33
C PHE A 157 1.95 4.40 -13.44
N VAL A 158 1.29 4.75 -12.34
CA VAL A 158 -0.18 4.88 -12.33
C VAL A 158 -0.65 6.04 -13.20
N PRO A 159 -0.23 7.30 -13.02
CA PRO A 159 -0.64 8.41 -13.88
C PRO A 159 0.00 8.35 -15.27
N GLY A 160 1.22 7.82 -15.38
CA GLY A 160 2.00 7.79 -16.61
C GLY A 160 1.56 6.72 -17.60
N VAL A 161 1.15 5.56 -17.12
CA VAL A 161 0.84 4.38 -17.93
C VAL A 161 -0.53 3.81 -17.58
N PHE A 162 -0.71 3.37 -16.34
CA PHE A 162 -1.83 2.50 -15.95
C PHE A 162 -3.21 3.17 -16.15
N SER A 163 -3.34 4.43 -15.75
CA SER A 163 -4.61 5.18 -15.90
C SER A 163 -4.97 5.52 -17.36
N LYS A 164 -4.01 5.37 -18.28
CA LYS A 164 -4.21 5.62 -19.72
C LYS A 164 -4.64 4.37 -20.48
N LEU A 165 -4.64 3.20 -19.83
CA LEU A 165 -5.10 1.98 -20.46
C LEU A 165 -6.60 2.07 -20.73
N THR A 166 -7.03 1.66 -21.93
CA THR A 166 -8.45 1.62 -22.31
C THR A 166 -9.27 0.68 -21.41
N LEU A 167 -8.60 -0.29 -20.77
CA LEU A 167 -9.21 -1.26 -19.88
C LEU A 167 -9.26 -0.78 -18.41
N ALA A 168 -8.77 0.42 -18.08
CA ALA A 168 -8.77 0.89 -16.70
C ALA A 168 -10.20 1.17 -16.18
N PRO A 169 -10.56 0.77 -14.92
CA PRO A 169 -9.71 0.04 -13.99
C PRO A 169 -9.57 -1.44 -14.38
N ALA A 170 -8.37 -1.98 -14.23
CA ALA A 170 -8.05 -3.34 -14.65
C ALA A 170 -7.20 -4.09 -13.61
N PHE A 171 -7.26 -5.41 -13.63
CA PHE A 171 -6.25 -6.25 -13.00
C PHE A 171 -5.07 -6.41 -13.95
N TYR A 172 -3.90 -6.67 -13.37
CA TYR A 172 -2.69 -7.02 -14.12
C TYR A 172 -2.00 -8.22 -13.47
N ARG A 173 -1.17 -8.90 -14.23
CA ARG A 173 -0.30 -9.98 -13.76
C ARG A 173 0.94 -10.03 -14.64
N PHE A 174 2.11 -10.09 -14.02
CA PHE A 174 3.36 -10.45 -14.67
C PHE A 174 3.69 -11.88 -14.27
N ALA A 175 3.93 -12.76 -15.24
CA ALA A 175 4.19 -14.15 -14.97
C ALA A 175 5.21 -14.71 -15.96
N ALA A 176 5.97 -15.72 -15.53
CA ALA A 176 6.84 -16.45 -16.43
C ALA A 176 6.01 -17.21 -17.48
N PRO A 177 6.59 -17.55 -18.65
CA PRO A 177 5.90 -18.32 -19.67
C PRO A 177 5.26 -19.59 -19.11
N GLY A 178 3.97 -19.80 -19.39
CA GLY A 178 3.19 -20.96 -18.93
C GLY A 178 2.58 -20.82 -17.51
N GLN A 179 2.65 -19.62 -16.90
CA GLN A 179 2.11 -19.37 -15.55
C GLN A 179 0.85 -18.48 -15.53
N LEU A 180 0.29 -18.13 -16.68
CA LEU A 180 -0.99 -17.40 -16.81
C LEU A 180 -2.15 -18.35 -17.09
#